data_6cb8bd80785bcc2b6a82151b55fcc60d
#
_entry.id   6cb8bd80785bcc2b6a82151b55fcc60d
#
_cell.length_a   1.000
_cell.length_b   1.000
_cell.length_c   1.000
_cell.angle_alpha   90.00
_cell.angle_beta   90.00
_cell.angle_gamma   90.00
#
_symmetry.space_group_name_H-M   'P 1'
#
loop_
_entity.id
_entity.type
_entity.pdbx_description
1 polymer ?
#
loop_
_entity_poly.entity_id
_entity_poly.type
_entity_poly.pdbx_seq_one_letter_code
_entity_poly.pdbx_strand_id
1 'polypeptide(L)'
;APGTPAGSYTLTYQICEVLNTGNCDSAVVTVTVSAASIIANDDNGVSVNGLTGGTAFTNVLVNDTLNGVLVNASQVNLTFVSSTNSGITLSGADVVVAAGTPAGSYTLTYQICEVLNASNCDTAIVTVTVSAASIIANDDNGSTVNGLTGGTAFTNVLVNDTLNGVL
;
A
#
# COMPACT_ATOMS: atom_id res chain seq x y z
N ALA A 1 19.56 -26.34 -1.60
CA ALA A 1 18.27 -26.73 -1.04
C ALA A 1 17.28 -25.58 -1.13
N PRO A 2 15.94 -25.78 -1.20
CA PRO A 2 14.98 -24.71 -1.06
C PRO A 2 15.23 -23.93 0.24
N GLY A 3 15.08 -22.60 0.20
CA GLY A 3 15.34 -21.73 1.35
C GLY A 3 16.82 -21.39 1.57
N THR A 4 17.69 -21.60 0.59
CA THR A 4 19.09 -21.16 0.64
C THR A 4 19.15 -19.69 0.18
N PRO A 5 19.64 -18.74 1.02
CA PRO A 5 19.82 -17.35 0.63
C PRO A 5 20.73 -17.17 -0.58
N ALA A 6 20.60 -16.04 -1.28
CA ALA A 6 21.51 -15.69 -2.36
C ALA A 6 22.95 -15.52 -1.82
N GLY A 7 23.93 -16.01 -2.57
CA GLY A 7 25.31 -15.97 -2.15
C GLY A 7 26.18 -16.97 -2.87
N SER A 8 27.46 -16.97 -2.52
CA SER A 8 28.44 -17.94 -3.01
C SER A 8 28.79 -18.91 -1.88
N TYR A 9 28.64 -20.19 -2.16
CA TYR A 9 28.88 -21.29 -1.21
C TYR A 9 29.94 -22.23 -1.74
N THR A 10 30.75 -22.79 -0.86
CA THR A 10 31.79 -23.74 -1.22
C THR A 10 31.57 -25.07 -0.52
N LEU A 11 31.83 -26.15 -1.25
CA LEU A 11 31.92 -27.50 -0.73
C LEU A 11 33.31 -28.04 -1.04
N THR A 12 34.07 -28.44 -0.03
CA THR A 12 35.32 -29.14 -0.20
C THR A 12 35.07 -30.64 -0.13
N TYR A 13 35.59 -31.39 -1.11
CA TYR A 13 35.58 -32.86 -1.09
C TYR A 13 36.98 -33.40 -1.25
N GLN A 14 37.18 -34.62 -0.81
CA GLN A 14 38.45 -35.33 -0.91
C GLN A 14 38.21 -36.67 -1.62
N ILE A 15 39.13 -37.02 -2.48
CA ILE A 15 39.22 -38.34 -3.07
C ILE A 15 40.50 -39.01 -2.59
N CYS A 16 40.43 -40.31 -2.30
CA CYS A 16 41.56 -41.12 -1.88
C CYS A 16 41.66 -42.36 -2.75
N GLU A 17 42.84 -42.84 -3.02
CA GLU A 17 43.08 -44.11 -3.71
C GLU A 17 42.64 -45.28 -2.82
N VAL A 18 41.83 -46.17 -3.36
CA VAL A 18 41.29 -47.33 -2.59
C VAL A 18 42.39 -48.27 -2.11
N LEU A 19 43.43 -48.49 -2.92
CA LEU A 19 44.58 -49.37 -2.58
C LEU A 19 45.59 -48.70 -1.67
N ASN A 20 45.68 -47.35 -1.73
CA ASN A 20 46.60 -46.54 -0.94
C ASN A 20 45.84 -45.41 -0.27
N THR A 21 45.15 -45.71 0.83
CA THR A 21 44.20 -44.83 1.51
C THR A 21 44.83 -43.51 2.07
N GLY A 22 46.14 -43.45 2.12
CA GLY A 22 46.91 -42.20 2.46
C GLY A 22 47.20 -41.31 1.24
N ASN A 23 46.96 -41.80 0.02
CA ASN A 23 47.11 -41.05 -1.20
C ASN A 23 45.78 -40.35 -1.54
N CYS A 24 45.67 -39.11 -1.06
CA CYS A 24 44.45 -38.33 -1.16
C CYS A 24 44.73 -36.94 -1.76
N ASP A 25 43.72 -36.38 -2.44
CA ASP A 25 43.69 -34.99 -2.89
C ASP A 25 42.31 -34.38 -2.65
N SER A 26 42.29 -33.07 -2.46
CA SER A 26 41.09 -32.34 -2.15
C SER A 26 40.75 -31.28 -3.20
N ALA A 27 39.46 -31.12 -3.52
CA ALA A 27 39.03 -30.08 -4.44
C ALA A 27 37.82 -29.31 -3.87
N VAL A 28 37.60 -28.13 -4.41
CA VAL A 28 36.49 -27.25 -3.99
C VAL A 28 35.47 -27.09 -5.12
N VAL A 29 34.24 -27.24 -4.79
CA VAL A 29 33.06 -26.87 -5.65
C VAL A 29 32.54 -25.53 -5.15
N THR A 30 32.45 -24.54 -6.04
CA THR A 30 31.77 -23.26 -5.76
C THR A 30 30.43 -23.27 -6.40
N VAL A 31 29.37 -22.92 -5.61
CA VAL A 31 27.98 -22.81 -6.03
C VAL A 31 27.49 -21.40 -5.78
N THR A 32 26.97 -20.74 -6.82
CA THR A 32 26.31 -19.44 -6.70
C THR A 32 24.80 -19.64 -6.65
N VAL A 33 24.18 -19.11 -5.60
CA VAL A 33 22.71 -19.03 -5.44
C VAL A 33 22.30 -17.60 -5.73
N SER A 34 21.36 -17.41 -6.68
CA SER A 34 20.82 -16.09 -7.00
C SER A 34 19.58 -15.78 -6.13
N ALA A 35 19.34 -14.49 -5.88
CA ALA A 35 18.08 -14.04 -5.32
C ALA A 35 16.91 -14.29 -6.30
N ALA A 36 15.68 -14.35 -5.77
CA ALA A 36 14.48 -14.43 -6.58
C ALA A 36 14.29 -13.14 -7.39
N SER A 37 13.60 -13.22 -8.54
CA SER A 37 13.11 -12.03 -9.22
C SER A 37 11.88 -11.53 -8.44
N ILE A 38 11.97 -10.33 -7.85
CA ILE A 38 10.88 -9.68 -7.12
C ILE A 38 10.35 -8.52 -7.96
N ILE A 39 9.02 -8.42 -8.09
CA ILE A 39 8.36 -7.35 -8.84
C ILE A 39 7.16 -6.88 -8.04
N ALA A 40 7.17 -5.60 -7.65
CA ALA A 40 6.03 -4.87 -7.14
C ALA A 40 5.34 -4.14 -8.31
N ASN A 41 4.03 -4.29 -8.44
CA ASN A 41 3.25 -3.69 -9.51
C ASN A 41 2.35 -2.59 -8.98
N ASP A 42 2.24 -1.49 -9.72
CA ASP A 42 1.40 -0.35 -9.36
C ASP A 42 -0.08 -0.73 -9.26
N ASP A 43 -0.79 -0.08 -8.32
CA ASP A 43 -2.20 -0.28 -8.03
C ASP A 43 -3.02 0.97 -8.25
N ASN A 44 -4.33 0.79 -8.53
CA ASN A 44 -5.29 1.86 -8.61
C ASN A 44 -6.43 1.64 -7.62
N GLY A 45 -6.49 2.50 -6.61
CA GLY A 45 -7.54 2.47 -5.60
C GLY A 45 -8.89 2.97 -6.10
N VAL A 46 -9.95 2.56 -5.42
CA VAL A 46 -11.29 3.12 -5.61
C VAL A 46 -11.38 4.53 -5.04
N SER A 47 -12.33 5.34 -5.53
CA SER A 47 -12.60 6.67 -4.96
C SER A 47 -13.21 6.55 -3.57
N VAL A 48 -12.65 7.30 -2.62
CA VAL A 48 -13.10 7.36 -1.22
C VAL A 48 -13.58 8.76 -0.89
N ASN A 49 -14.72 8.89 -0.20
CA ASN A 49 -15.20 10.19 0.27
C ASN A 49 -14.31 10.71 1.41
N GLY A 50 -13.70 11.88 1.22
CA GLY A 50 -12.72 12.44 2.16
C GLY A 50 -13.31 12.84 3.51
N LEU A 51 -14.61 13.17 3.59
CA LEU A 51 -15.24 13.49 4.87
C LEU A 51 -15.31 12.28 5.79
N THR A 52 -15.63 11.10 5.23
CA THR A 52 -15.84 9.86 6.01
C THR A 52 -14.60 8.98 6.08
N GLY A 53 -13.69 9.09 5.10
CA GLY A 53 -12.58 8.16 4.94
C GLY A 53 -13.02 6.75 4.53
N GLY A 54 -12.08 5.83 4.50
CA GLY A 54 -12.33 4.42 4.16
C GLY A 54 -11.14 3.73 3.49
N THR A 55 -11.33 2.47 3.08
CA THR A 55 -10.30 1.71 2.35
C THR A 55 -10.34 2.06 0.86
N ALA A 56 -9.22 2.54 0.33
CA ALA A 56 -9.06 2.85 -1.08
C ALA A 56 -8.62 1.63 -1.90
N PHE A 57 -7.78 0.77 -1.34
CA PHE A 57 -7.31 -0.45 -2.00
C PHE A 57 -7.09 -1.55 -0.96
N THR A 58 -7.54 -2.76 -1.28
CA THR A 58 -7.35 -3.93 -0.41
C THR A 58 -6.22 -4.79 -0.95
N ASN A 59 -5.26 -5.12 -0.09
CA ASN A 59 -4.13 -6.00 -0.35
C ASN A 59 -3.26 -5.60 -1.55
N VAL A 60 -2.34 -4.66 -1.32
CA VAL A 60 -1.37 -4.19 -2.34
C VAL A 60 -0.47 -5.30 -2.92
N LEU A 61 -0.44 -6.50 -2.30
CA LEU A 61 0.34 -7.64 -2.79
C LEU A 61 -0.40 -8.48 -3.85
N VAL A 62 -1.63 -8.10 -4.23
CA VAL A 62 -2.51 -8.95 -5.04
C VAL A 62 -1.98 -9.23 -6.45
N ASN A 63 -1.16 -8.34 -6.99
CA ASN A 63 -0.57 -8.41 -8.32
C ASN A 63 0.97 -8.50 -8.31
N ASP A 64 1.60 -8.47 -7.14
CA ASP A 64 3.05 -8.58 -6.98
C ASP A 64 3.53 -10.00 -7.19
N THR A 65 4.79 -10.15 -7.64
CA THR A 65 5.32 -11.48 -7.95
C THR A 65 6.71 -11.72 -7.38
N LEU A 66 6.96 -12.98 -7.05
CA LEU A 66 8.26 -13.53 -6.70
C LEU A 66 8.55 -14.73 -7.61
N ASN A 67 9.62 -14.66 -8.42
CA ASN A 67 9.90 -15.61 -9.51
C ASN A 67 8.70 -15.82 -10.48
N GLY A 68 7.95 -14.76 -10.77
CA GLY A 68 6.81 -14.81 -11.69
C GLY A 68 5.55 -15.48 -11.11
N VAL A 69 5.52 -15.80 -9.82
CA VAL A 69 4.35 -16.32 -9.10
C VAL A 69 3.86 -15.25 -8.12
N LEU A 70 2.54 -15.09 -7.96
CA LEU A 70 1.98 -14.15 -6.99
C LEU A 70 2.60 -14.37 -5.61
N VAL A 71 2.99 -13.28 -4.96
CA VAL A 71 3.63 -13.35 -3.64
C VAL A 71 2.67 -13.88 -2.58
N ASN A 72 3.21 -14.71 -1.68
CA ASN A 72 2.58 -14.98 -0.41
C ASN A 72 3.15 -13.98 0.62
N ALA A 73 2.29 -13.40 1.46
CA ALA A 73 2.69 -12.41 2.47
C ALA A 73 3.81 -12.90 3.42
N SER A 74 3.97 -14.22 3.59
CA SER A 74 5.05 -14.81 4.39
C SER A 74 6.42 -14.81 3.69
N GLN A 75 6.46 -14.52 2.38
CA GLN A 75 7.69 -14.53 1.57
C GLN A 75 8.32 -13.15 1.42
N VAL A 76 7.56 -12.09 1.73
CA VAL A 76 8.00 -10.70 1.58
C VAL A 76 7.75 -9.89 2.84
N ASN A 77 8.61 -8.91 3.09
CA ASN A 77 8.39 -7.85 4.07
C ASN A 77 7.80 -6.65 3.32
N LEU A 78 6.56 -6.29 3.66
CA LEU A 78 5.87 -5.12 3.14
C LEU A 78 6.13 -3.91 4.03
N THR A 79 6.55 -2.78 3.45
CA THR A 79 6.80 -1.54 4.18
C THR A 79 6.19 -0.33 3.48
N PHE A 80 5.64 0.60 4.27
CA PHE A 80 5.27 1.94 3.79
C PHE A 80 6.54 2.75 3.54
N VAL A 81 6.64 3.40 2.38
CA VAL A 81 7.76 4.27 2.02
C VAL A 81 7.38 5.74 2.17
N SER A 82 6.32 6.16 1.50
CA SER A 82 5.87 7.57 1.51
C SER A 82 4.43 7.70 1.03
N SER A 83 3.83 8.86 1.32
CA SER A 83 2.58 9.28 0.71
C SER A 83 2.60 10.78 0.42
N THR A 84 1.88 11.22 -0.61
CA THR A 84 1.72 12.64 -0.95
C THR A 84 0.73 13.37 -0.04
N ASN A 85 0.00 12.65 0.83
CA ASN A 85 -0.89 13.21 1.84
C ASN A 85 -0.87 12.36 3.11
N SER A 86 -0.70 12.97 4.28
CA SER A 86 -0.62 12.29 5.58
C SER A 86 -1.90 11.52 5.96
N GLY A 87 -3.04 11.83 5.34
CA GLY A 87 -4.30 11.09 5.49
C GLY A 87 -4.35 9.77 4.70
N ILE A 88 -3.35 9.49 3.85
CA ILE A 88 -3.26 8.25 3.08
C ILE A 88 -2.17 7.39 3.71
N THR A 89 -2.55 6.23 4.22
CA THR A 89 -1.65 5.33 4.97
C THR A 89 -1.81 3.88 4.57
N LEU A 90 -0.80 3.06 4.88
CA LEU A 90 -0.84 1.61 4.75
C LEU A 90 -1.27 1.01 6.11
N SER A 91 -2.32 0.20 6.10
CA SER A 91 -2.83 -0.53 7.27
C SER A 91 -2.80 -2.04 7.00
N GLY A 92 -1.80 -2.73 7.54
CA GLY A 92 -1.47 -4.07 7.07
C GLY A 92 -1.07 -4.04 5.59
N ALA A 93 -1.82 -4.70 4.72
CA ALA A 93 -1.65 -4.63 3.27
C ALA A 93 -2.69 -3.72 2.56
N ASP A 94 -3.57 -3.06 3.30
CA ASP A 94 -4.62 -2.20 2.74
C ASP A 94 -4.18 -0.73 2.74
N VAL A 95 -4.58 0.01 1.70
CA VAL A 95 -4.42 1.46 1.64
C VAL A 95 -5.69 2.12 2.13
N VAL A 96 -5.56 2.95 3.16
CA VAL A 96 -6.68 3.60 3.82
C VAL A 96 -6.59 5.12 3.74
N VAL A 97 -7.75 5.76 3.63
CA VAL A 97 -7.94 7.21 3.66
C VAL A 97 -8.53 7.59 5.01
N ALA A 98 -7.87 8.47 5.74
CA ALA A 98 -8.39 9.01 7.00
C ALA A 98 -9.58 9.95 6.74
N ALA A 99 -10.57 9.95 7.63
CA ALA A 99 -11.63 10.95 7.63
C ALA A 99 -11.03 12.37 7.75
N GLY A 100 -11.60 13.32 7.01
CA GLY A 100 -11.10 14.69 6.93
C GLY A 100 -9.98 14.91 5.91
N THR A 101 -9.65 13.92 5.07
CA THR A 101 -8.69 14.08 3.98
C THR A 101 -9.31 14.93 2.86
N PRO A 102 -8.68 16.04 2.43
CA PRO A 102 -9.20 16.88 1.34
C PRO A 102 -9.37 16.10 0.03
N ALA A 103 -10.33 16.52 -0.79
CA ALA A 103 -10.52 15.94 -2.11
C ALA A 103 -9.31 16.18 -3.01
N GLY A 104 -8.91 15.19 -3.78
CA GLY A 104 -7.73 15.25 -4.64
C GLY A 104 -7.30 13.86 -5.13
N SER A 105 -6.23 13.85 -5.93
CA SER A 105 -5.53 12.63 -6.32
C SER A 105 -4.21 12.56 -5.57
N TYR A 106 -3.97 11.43 -4.92
CA TYR A 106 -2.80 11.19 -4.07
C TYR A 106 -2.13 9.88 -4.45
N THR A 107 -0.88 9.73 -4.04
CA THR A 107 -0.14 8.49 -4.21
C THR A 107 0.42 8.01 -2.88
N LEU A 108 0.45 6.69 -2.72
CA LEU A 108 1.19 6.00 -1.67
C LEU A 108 2.24 5.11 -2.33
N THR A 109 3.47 5.18 -1.86
CA THR A 109 4.54 4.27 -2.29
C THR A 109 4.77 3.24 -1.20
N TYR A 110 4.79 1.97 -1.59
CA TYR A 110 5.19 0.86 -0.73
C TYR A 110 6.40 0.12 -1.30
N GLN A 111 7.04 -0.68 -0.49
CA GLN A 111 8.15 -1.53 -0.85
C GLN A 111 7.89 -2.95 -0.37
N ILE A 112 8.24 -3.93 -1.20
CA ILE A 112 8.34 -5.33 -0.80
C ILE A 112 9.79 -5.78 -0.89
N CYS A 113 10.24 -6.54 0.11
CA CYS A 113 11.58 -7.14 0.13
C CYS A 113 11.46 -8.64 0.39
N GLU A 114 12.21 -9.45 -0.34
CA GLU A 114 12.26 -10.90 -0.12
C GLU A 114 12.70 -11.22 1.31
N VAL A 115 11.96 -12.04 2.05
CA VAL A 115 12.31 -12.42 3.42
C VAL A 115 13.65 -13.14 3.48
N LEU A 116 13.94 -13.97 2.47
CA LEU A 116 15.18 -14.76 2.41
C LEU A 116 16.39 -13.93 2.05
N ASN A 117 16.20 -12.83 1.30
CA ASN A 117 17.23 -11.92 0.82
C ASN A 117 16.76 -10.47 1.03
N ALA A 118 16.94 -9.94 2.24
CA ALA A 118 16.37 -8.67 2.67
C ALA A 118 16.82 -7.43 1.89
N SER A 119 17.88 -7.54 1.09
CA SER A 119 18.34 -6.49 0.17
C SER A 119 17.72 -6.59 -1.22
N ASN A 120 17.00 -7.68 -1.51
CA ASN A 120 16.28 -7.89 -2.77
C ASN A 120 14.89 -7.31 -2.64
N CYS A 121 14.72 -6.06 -3.08
CA CYS A 121 13.50 -5.28 -2.90
C CYS A 121 13.03 -4.66 -4.22
N ASP A 122 11.73 -4.38 -4.29
CA ASP A 122 11.11 -3.57 -5.32
C ASP A 122 10.03 -2.66 -4.73
N THR A 123 9.66 -1.58 -5.44
CA THR A 123 8.70 -0.58 -4.98
C THR A 123 7.60 -0.37 -6.00
N ALA A 124 6.38 -0.10 -5.52
CA ALA A 124 5.26 0.27 -6.36
C ALA A 124 4.43 1.40 -5.76
N ILE A 125 3.55 1.97 -6.59
CA ILE A 125 2.72 3.12 -6.25
C ILE A 125 1.26 2.70 -6.28
N VAL A 126 0.52 3.10 -5.24
CA VAL A 126 -0.95 3.06 -5.24
C VAL A 126 -1.48 4.46 -5.52
N THR A 127 -2.26 4.62 -6.59
CA THR A 127 -2.98 5.87 -6.89
C THR A 127 -4.31 5.87 -6.16
N VAL A 128 -4.59 6.94 -5.39
CA VAL A 128 -5.78 7.10 -4.56
C VAL A 128 -6.54 8.36 -4.96
N THR A 129 -7.83 8.21 -5.28
CA THR A 129 -8.73 9.34 -5.51
C THR A 129 -9.58 9.59 -4.28
N VAL A 130 -9.53 10.81 -3.74
CA VAL A 130 -10.41 11.26 -2.65
C VAL A 130 -11.45 12.21 -3.22
N SER A 131 -12.73 11.89 -3.05
CA SER A 131 -13.84 12.74 -3.49
C SER A 131 -14.28 13.71 -2.39
N ALA A 132 -14.78 14.88 -2.80
CA ALA A 132 -15.44 15.81 -1.88
C ALA A 132 -16.78 15.24 -1.38
N ALA A 133 -17.19 15.72 -0.22
CA ALA A 133 -18.54 15.52 0.26
C ALA A 133 -19.55 16.21 -0.66
N SER A 134 -20.72 15.59 -0.83
CA SER A 134 -21.86 16.25 -1.49
C SER A 134 -22.39 17.35 -0.59
N ILE A 135 -22.44 18.60 -1.07
CA ILE A 135 -23.04 19.72 -0.36
C ILE A 135 -24.29 20.18 -1.12
N ILE A 136 -25.40 20.36 -0.45
CA ILE A 136 -26.66 20.79 -1.01
C ILE A 136 -27.21 21.91 -0.12
N ALA A 137 -27.38 23.10 -0.70
CA ALA A 137 -28.13 24.20 -0.10
C ALA A 137 -29.52 24.23 -0.72
N ASN A 138 -30.54 24.21 0.13
CA ASN A 138 -31.95 24.25 -0.27
C ASN A 138 -32.55 25.62 -0.01
N ASP A 139 -33.47 26.06 -0.88
CA ASP A 139 -34.13 27.35 -0.74
C ASP A 139 -34.97 27.42 0.53
N ASP A 140 -34.98 28.59 1.17
CA ASP A 140 -35.74 28.92 2.36
C ASP A 140 -36.84 29.91 2.04
N ASN A 141 -37.96 29.81 2.77
CA ASN A 141 -39.04 30.78 2.70
C ASN A 141 -39.16 31.55 4.01
N GLY A 142 -38.73 32.79 3.99
CA GLY A 142 -38.86 33.68 5.14
C GLY A 142 -40.29 34.17 5.37
N SER A 143 -40.60 34.51 6.63
CA SER A 143 -41.88 35.16 6.98
C SER A 143 -41.89 36.62 6.58
N THR A 144 -43.09 37.15 6.34
CA THR A 144 -43.28 38.60 6.10
C THR A 144 -42.93 39.39 7.34
N VAL A 145 -42.10 40.44 7.16
CA VAL A 145 -41.76 41.40 8.23
C VAL A 145 -42.31 42.79 7.87
N ASN A 146 -42.63 43.59 8.89
CA ASN A 146 -43.07 44.94 8.69
C ASN A 146 -41.90 45.85 8.31
N GLY A 147 -41.97 46.53 7.17
CA GLY A 147 -40.86 47.36 6.66
C GLY A 147 -40.55 48.58 7.51
N LEU A 148 -41.50 49.08 8.29
CA LEU A 148 -41.28 50.25 9.18
C LEU A 148 -40.56 49.87 10.47
N THR A 149 -40.88 48.69 11.05
CA THR A 149 -40.32 48.23 12.33
C THR A 149 -39.19 47.22 12.17
N GLY A 150 -39.07 46.62 10.97
CA GLY A 150 -38.12 45.54 10.71
C GLY A 150 -38.52 44.23 11.43
N GLY A 151 -37.61 43.30 11.48
CA GLY A 151 -37.76 42.01 12.17
C GLY A 151 -36.89 40.92 11.55
N THR A 152 -36.89 39.73 12.17
CA THR A 152 -36.23 38.54 11.65
C THR A 152 -37.17 37.76 10.72
N ALA A 153 -36.83 37.71 9.42
CA ALA A 153 -37.68 37.00 8.44
C ALA A 153 -37.46 35.49 8.48
N PHE A 154 -36.24 35.05 8.80
CA PHE A 154 -35.84 33.64 8.92
C PHE A 154 -34.76 33.47 9.96
N THR A 155 -34.78 32.40 10.75
CA THR A 155 -33.92 32.26 11.92
C THR A 155 -32.67 31.42 11.71
N ASN A 156 -32.68 30.47 10.76
CA ASN A 156 -31.55 29.59 10.49
C ASN A 156 -31.61 29.06 9.05
N VAL A 157 -30.86 29.67 8.16
CA VAL A 157 -30.79 29.32 6.74
C VAL A 157 -30.16 27.92 6.47
N LEU A 158 -29.57 27.30 7.48
CA LEU A 158 -28.92 25.97 7.32
C LEU A 158 -29.85 24.82 7.73
N VAL A 159 -31.10 25.09 8.08
CA VAL A 159 -32.01 24.08 8.68
C VAL A 159 -32.38 22.93 7.75
N ASN A 160 -32.30 23.13 6.44
CA ASN A 160 -32.65 22.15 5.40
C ASN A 160 -31.46 21.84 4.48
N ASP A 161 -30.29 22.42 4.74
CA ASP A 161 -29.06 22.18 3.98
C ASP A 161 -28.39 20.89 4.43
N THR A 162 -27.65 20.24 3.53
CA THR A 162 -27.01 18.96 3.87
C THR A 162 -25.57 18.87 3.39
N LEU A 163 -24.76 18.13 4.17
CA LEU A 163 -23.43 17.65 3.81
C LEU A 163 -23.42 16.12 3.86
N ASN A 164 -23.17 15.45 2.71
CA ASN A 164 -23.33 14.00 2.56
C ASN A 164 -24.72 13.49 2.97
N GLY A 165 -25.77 14.30 2.75
CA GLY A 165 -27.15 13.95 3.10
C GLY A 165 -27.49 14.03 4.59
N VAL A 166 -26.62 14.63 5.41
CA VAL A 166 -26.83 14.90 6.85
C VAL A 166 -26.98 16.40 7.06
N LEU A 167 -27.95 16.81 7.94
CA LEU A 167 -28.16 18.20 8.39
C LEU A 167 -26.98 18.70 9.23
#